data_b645307d7cdf01a51d85bca71626b557
#
_entry.id   b645307d7cdf01a51d85bca71626b557
#
_cell.length_a   1.000
_cell.length_b   1.000
_cell.length_c   1.000
_cell.angle_alpha   90.00
_cell.angle_beta   90.00
_cell.angle_gamma   90.00
#
_symmetry.space_group_name_H-M   'P 1'
#
loop_
_entity.id
_entity.type
_entity.pdbx_description
1 polymer ?
#
loop_
_entity_poly.entity_id
_entity_poly.type
_entity_poly.pdbx_seq_one_letter_code
_entity_poly.pdbx_strand_id
1 'polypeptide(L)'
;MVIVRLCSESDIADNSVCRFVVEGKEILVGKLAGKYYDLGEKCTQRGGPLSEGSLEGGVITCPWHYGQFDLARGEVRGPPRAEPLKSYELRVEGADILISIL
;
A
#
# COMPACT_ATOMS: atom_id res chain seq x y z
N MET A 1 -16.66 -11.38 -5.18
CA MET A 1 -15.21 -11.08 -5.29
C MET A 1 -14.89 -10.58 -6.67
N VAL A 2 -14.16 -9.49 -6.74
CA VAL A 2 -13.76 -8.90 -8.02
C VAL A 2 -12.23 -8.93 -8.10
N ILE A 3 -11.71 -9.45 -9.21
CA ILE A 3 -10.27 -9.49 -9.46
C ILE A 3 -9.97 -8.52 -10.59
N VAL A 4 -9.07 -7.57 -10.32
CA VAL A 4 -8.75 -6.50 -11.26
C VAL A 4 -7.24 -6.46 -11.49
N ARG A 5 -6.84 -6.31 -12.76
CA ARG A 5 -5.45 -6.07 -13.09
C ARG A 5 -5.10 -4.62 -12.78
N LEU A 6 -4.07 -4.43 -11.97
CA LEU A 6 -3.61 -3.08 -11.62
C LEU A 6 -2.58 -2.55 -12.61
N CYS A 7 -1.54 -3.33 -12.85
CA CYS A 7 -0.39 -2.88 -13.63
C CYS A 7 0.51 -4.06 -13.94
N SER A 8 1.62 -3.80 -14.62
CA SER A 8 2.67 -4.78 -14.82
C SER A 8 3.68 -4.70 -13.69
N GLU A 9 4.43 -5.79 -13.47
CA GLU A 9 5.49 -5.82 -12.47
C GLU A 9 6.50 -4.68 -12.65
N SER A 10 6.80 -4.35 -13.91
CA SER A 10 7.79 -3.32 -14.23
C SER A 10 7.31 -1.90 -13.93
N ASP A 11 6.04 -1.72 -13.62
CA ASP A 11 5.50 -0.39 -13.33
C ASP A 11 5.81 0.08 -11.92
N ILE A 12 6.22 -0.83 -11.04
CA ILE A 12 6.55 -0.49 -9.65
C ILE A 12 8.00 -0.85 -9.38
N ALA A 13 8.82 0.16 -9.10
CA ALA A 13 10.23 -0.06 -8.77
C ALA A 13 10.36 -0.62 -7.35
N ASP A 14 11.44 -1.36 -7.10
CA ASP A 14 11.71 -1.87 -5.76
C ASP A 14 11.87 -0.72 -4.77
N ASN A 15 11.40 -0.92 -3.56
CA ASN A 15 11.41 0.09 -2.49
C ASN A 15 10.65 1.35 -2.86
N SER A 16 9.52 1.20 -3.56
CA SER A 16 8.66 2.32 -3.93
C SER A 16 7.20 1.94 -3.75
N VAL A 17 6.32 2.94 -3.80
CA VAL A 17 4.88 2.76 -3.68
C VAL A 17 4.16 3.52 -4.79
N CYS A 18 3.01 3.02 -5.19
CA CYS A 18 2.15 3.65 -6.19
C CYS A 18 0.71 3.63 -5.71
N ARG A 19 -0.04 4.65 -6.10
CA ARG A 19 -1.46 4.77 -5.76
C ARG A 19 -2.32 4.27 -6.92
N PHE A 20 -3.36 3.51 -6.57
CA PHE A 20 -4.35 3.03 -7.55
C PHE A 20 -5.75 3.29 -7.02
N VAL A 21 -6.69 3.46 -7.94
CA VAL A 21 -8.12 3.56 -7.59
C VAL A 21 -8.82 2.40 -8.27
N VAL A 22 -9.44 1.52 -7.47
CA VAL A 22 -10.11 0.32 -7.97
C VAL A 22 -11.50 0.26 -7.35
N GLU A 23 -12.54 0.24 -8.18
CA GLU A 23 -13.93 0.19 -7.71
C GLU A 23 -14.22 1.26 -6.66
N GLY A 24 -13.70 2.48 -6.90
CA GLY A 24 -13.88 3.60 -5.98
C GLY A 24 -13.03 3.57 -4.73
N LYS A 25 -12.17 2.56 -4.57
CA LYS A 25 -11.30 2.42 -3.41
C LYS A 25 -9.89 2.87 -3.76
N GLU A 26 -9.29 3.67 -2.89
CA GLU A 26 -7.92 4.12 -3.05
C GLU A 26 -6.99 3.13 -2.38
N ILE A 27 -6.05 2.61 -3.13
CA ILE A 27 -5.15 1.54 -2.71
C ILE A 27 -3.71 1.93 -3.00
N LEU A 28 -2.83 1.64 -2.06
CA LEU A 28 -1.40 1.80 -2.22
C LEU A 28 -0.79 0.43 -2.46
N VAL A 29 0.04 0.30 -3.47
CA VAL A 29 0.80 -0.92 -3.72
C VAL A 29 2.28 -0.59 -3.65
N GLY A 30 3.02 -1.35 -2.86
CA GLY A 30 4.45 -1.16 -2.71
C GLY A 30 5.23 -2.41 -3.02
N LYS A 31 6.50 -2.24 -3.32
CA LYS A 31 7.41 -3.34 -3.61
C LYS A 31 8.61 -3.27 -2.68
N LEU A 32 8.90 -4.39 -2.00
CA LEU A 32 10.04 -4.52 -1.09
C LEU A 32 10.73 -5.84 -1.35
N ALA A 33 12.02 -5.80 -1.65
CA ALA A 33 12.84 -7.00 -1.86
C ALA A 33 12.17 -7.99 -2.82
N GLY A 34 11.60 -7.48 -3.90
CA GLY A 34 10.96 -8.27 -4.93
C GLY A 34 9.55 -8.74 -4.61
N LYS A 35 9.01 -8.41 -3.45
CA LYS A 35 7.64 -8.78 -3.06
C LYS A 35 6.72 -7.58 -3.11
N TYR A 36 5.45 -7.82 -3.44
CA TYR A 36 4.44 -6.78 -3.54
C TYR A 36 3.49 -6.82 -2.36
N TYR A 37 3.13 -5.64 -1.85
CA TYR A 37 2.20 -5.50 -0.74
C TYR A 37 1.19 -4.41 -1.07
N ASP A 38 -0.02 -4.53 -0.54
CA ASP A 38 -1.05 -3.53 -0.72
C ASP A 38 -1.63 -3.08 0.60
N LEU A 39 -1.97 -1.81 0.68
CA LEU A 39 -2.61 -1.23 1.85
C LEU A 39 -3.62 -0.19 1.39
N GLY A 40 -4.53 0.20 2.26
CA GLY A 40 -5.36 1.36 2.01
C GLY A 40 -4.48 2.60 1.84
N GLU A 41 -4.82 3.44 0.89
CA GLU A 41 -4.01 4.63 0.57
C GLU A 41 -4.06 5.69 1.67
N LYS A 42 -5.17 5.79 2.38
CA LYS A 42 -5.35 6.85 3.38
C LYS A 42 -4.92 6.43 4.76
N CYS A 43 -4.11 7.28 5.38
CA CYS A 43 -3.71 7.09 6.77
C CYS A 43 -4.93 7.00 7.67
N THR A 44 -4.99 5.98 8.51
CA THR A 44 -6.14 5.76 9.40
C THR A 44 -6.29 6.85 10.46
N GLN A 45 -5.25 7.62 10.71
CA GLN A 45 -5.28 8.68 11.69
C GLN A 45 -5.98 9.94 11.15
N ARG A 46 -5.55 10.45 9.99
CA ARG A 46 -6.05 11.72 9.46
C ARG A 46 -6.38 11.69 7.98
N GLY A 47 -6.35 10.53 7.36
CA GLY A 47 -6.68 10.41 5.95
C GLY A 47 -5.62 10.92 4.98
N GLY A 48 -4.38 11.12 5.44
CA GLY A 48 -3.32 11.58 4.58
C GLY A 48 -2.94 10.58 3.51
N PRO A 49 -2.42 11.05 2.36
CA PRO A 49 -2.08 10.18 1.23
C PRO A 49 -0.76 9.47 1.47
N LEU A 50 -0.82 8.21 1.88
CA LEU A 50 0.39 7.44 2.20
C LEU A 50 1.34 7.28 1.02
N SER A 51 0.81 7.23 -0.21
CA SER A 51 1.65 7.09 -1.39
C SER A 51 2.56 8.30 -1.63
N GLU A 52 2.23 9.44 -1.03
CA GLU A 52 3.05 10.65 -1.11
C GLU A 52 4.04 10.75 0.05
N GLY A 53 4.02 9.80 0.96
CA GLY A 53 4.97 9.75 2.06
C GLY A 53 6.27 9.06 1.67
N SER A 54 7.08 8.73 2.67
CA SER A 54 8.35 8.07 2.45
C SER A 54 8.27 6.59 2.82
N LEU A 55 9.03 5.77 2.11
CA LEU A 55 9.16 4.35 2.41
C LEU A 55 10.62 4.06 2.75
N GLU A 56 10.89 3.72 4.00
CA GLU A 56 12.23 3.41 4.46
C GLU A 56 12.21 2.20 5.39
N GLY A 57 13.07 1.23 5.11
CA GLY A 57 13.17 0.04 5.93
C GLY A 57 11.86 -0.72 6.07
N GLY A 58 11.01 -0.69 5.06
CA GLY A 58 9.71 -1.34 5.09
C GLY A 58 8.63 -0.57 5.84
N VAL A 59 8.92 0.65 6.27
CA VAL A 59 7.97 1.49 6.98
C VAL A 59 7.54 2.65 6.09
N ILE A 60 6.22 2.79 5.90
CA ILE A 60 5.64 3.92 5.17
C ILE A 60 5.24 5.00 6.17
N THR A 61 5.66 6.24 5.90
CA THR A 61 5.37 7.37 6.77
C THR A 61 4.39 8.30 6.10
N CYS A 62 3.28 8.57 6.77
CA CYS A 62 2.27 9.51 6.28
C CYS A 62 2.86 10.93 6.23
N PRO A 63 2.68 11.67 5.12
CA PRO A 63 3.18 13.05 5.05
C PRO A 63 2.39 14.02 5.95
N TRP A 64 1.22 13.60 6.42
CA TRP A 64 0.42 14.38 7.37
C TRP A 64 0.64 13.79 8.77
N HIS A 65 1.25 14.51 9.66
CA HIS A 65 1.45 14.12 11.07
C HIS A 65 2.38 12.93 11.29
N TYR A 66 3.04 12.43 10.25
CA TYR A 66 4.11 11.44 10.34
C TYR A 66 3.73 10.09 10.98
N GLY A 67 2.48 9.67 10.83
CA GLY A 67 2.06 8.34 11.25
C GLY A 67 2.83 7.29 10.44
N GLN A 68 3.30 6.23 11.10
CA GLN A 68 4.11 5.19 10.48
C GLN A 68 3.42 3.85 10.50
N PHE A 69 3.52 3.13 9.38
CA PHE A 69 2.90 1.82 9.21
C PHE A 69 3.88 0.87 8.55
N ASP A 70 3.80 -0.40 8.96
CA ASP A 70 4.56 -1.47 8.33
C ASP A 70 3.92 -1.80 6.97
N LEU A 71 4.68 -1.71 5.88
CA LEU A 71 4.13 -1.94 4.55
C LEU A 71 3.62 -3.38 4.39
N ALA A 72 4.34 -4.35 4.94
CA ALA A 72 3.98 -5.76 4.75
C ALA A 72 2.72 -6.16 5.50
N ARG A 73 2.42 -5.53 6.63
CA ARG A 73 1.30 -5.91 7.50
C ARG A 73 0.27 -4.83 7.74
N GLY A 74 0.60 -3.58 7.43
CA GLY A 74 -0.28 -2.46 7.72
C GLY A 74 -0.36 -2.10 9.19
N GLU A 75 0.50 -2.66 10.02
CA GLU A 75 0.50 -2.40 11.45
C GLU A 75 1.09 -1.04 11.78
N VAL A 76 0.55 -0.40 12.81
CA VAL A 76 1.05 0.90 13.27
C VAL A 76 2.42 0.72 13.92
N ARG A 77 3.35 1.60 13.55
CA ARG A 77 4.72 1.59 14.04
C ARG A 77 5.00 2.87 14.81
N GLY A 78 4.81 2.82 16.12
CA GLY A 78 5.08 3.95 16.97
C GLY A 78 3.96 4.99 17.05
N PRO A 79 4.12 6.04 17.84
CA PRO A 79 3.14 7.11 17.97
C PRO A 79 3.10 7.97 16.70
N PRO A 80 1.97 8.66 16.42
CA PRO A 80 0.74 8.59 17.19
C PRO A 80 -0.02 7.29 16.93
N ARG A 81 -0.88 6.91 17.84
CA ARG A 81 -1.70 5.72 17.70
C ARG A 81 -2.71 5.89 16.57
N ALA A 82 -2.86 4.85 15.78
CA ALA A 82 -3.83 4.82 14.69
C ALA A 82 -4.29 3.37 14.51
N GLU A 83 -5.37 3.20 13.78
CA GLU A 83 -5.82 1.85 13.45
C GLU A 83 -4.91 1.25 12.38
N PRO A 84 -4.74 -0.08 12.37
CA PRO A 84 -3.99 -0.73 11.30
C PRO A 84 -4.61 -0.43 9.93
N LEU A 85 -3.79 -0.40 8.91
CA LEU A 85 -4.26 -0.22 7.55
C LEU A 85 -4.85 -1.51 7.03
N LYS A 86 -5.93 -1.38 6.26
CA LYS A 86 -6.56 -2.53 5.63
C LYS A 86 -5.71 -2.99 4.46
N SER A 87 -5.63 -4.31 4.26
CA SER A 87 -4.97 -4.89 3.10
C SER A 87 -5.98 -5.70 2.29
N TYR A 88 -5.63 -5.93 1.02
CA TYR A 88 -6.41 -6.75 0.12
C TYR A 88 -5.53 -7.91 -0.33
N GLU A 89 -6.04 -8.77 -1.18
CA GLU A 89 -5.25 -9.89 -1.69
C GLU A 89 -4.62 -9.52 -3.02
N LEU A 90 -3.28 -9.54 -3.07
CA LEU A 90 -2.53 -9.33 -4.30
C LEU A 90 -2.03 -10.67 -4.82
N ARG A 91 -1.97 -10.78 -6.15
CA ARG A 91 -1.29 -11.91 -6.77
C ARG A 91 -0.55 -11.43 -8.02
N VAL A 92 0.53 -12.11 -8.32
CA VAL A 92 1.30 -11.85 -9.52
C VAL A 92 1.11 -13.05 -10.44
N GLU A 93 0.62 -12.80 -11.65
CA GLU A 93 0.43 -13.85 -12.66
C GLU A 93 1.15 -13.43 -13.94
N GLY A 94 2.22 -14.15 -14.28
CA GLY A 94 3.09 -13.74 -15.35
C GLY A 94 3.75 -12.42 -14.97
N ALA A 95 3.55 -11.38 -15.76
CA ALA A 95 4.07 -10.06 -15.47
C ALA A 95 2.99 -9.10 -14.96
N ASP A 96 1.80 -9.61 -14.65
CA ASP A 96 0.67 -8.79 -14.23
C ASP A 96 0.46 -8.82 -12.72
N ILE A 97 0.14 -7.67 -12.15
CA ILE A 97 -0.23 -7.57 -10.74
C ILE A 97 -1.75 -7.43 -10.68
N LEU A 98 -2.38 -8.37 -10.00
CA LEU A 98 -3.83 -8.44 -9.85
C LEU A 98 -4.20 -8.21 -8.39
N ILE A 99 -5.35 -7.58 -8.16
CA ILE A 99 -5.88 -7.40 -6.82
C ILE A 99 -7.30 -7.97 -6.74
N SER A 100 -7.59 -8.60 -5.61
CA SER A 100 -8.91 -9.12 -5.31
C SER A 100 -9.56 -8.21 -4.29
N ILE A 101 -10.72 -7.66 -4.63
CA ILE A 101 -11.48 -6.80 -3.73
C ILE A 101 -12.91 -7.30 -3.60
N LEU A 102 -13.49 -7.07 -2.44
CA LEU A 102 -14.86 -7.45 -2.16
C LEU A 102 -15.82 -6.28 -2.37
#